data_863610c2687ad1cb48ce9640792184a9
#
_entry.id   863610c2687ad1cb48ce9640792184a9
#
_cell.length_a   1.000
_cell.length_b   1.000
_cell.length_c   1.000
_cell.angle_alpha   90.00
_cell.angle_beta   90.00
_cell.angle_gamma   90.00
#
_symmetry.space_group_name_H-M   'P 1'
#
loop_
_entity.id
_entity.type
_entity.pdbx_description
1 polymer ?
#
loop_
_entity_poly.entity_id
_entity_poly.type
_entity_poly.pdbx_seq_one_letter_code
_entity_poly.pdbx_strand_id
1 'polypeptide(L)'
;MYIVIVGGGKLGAYLAGTLLREDNQVALIEKCDAQARRLAETIDGSCLVISGDGCSASVQEDAAMQSADVFVAATGQDEDNLAACEIASRVFDVPRCIARVNSPKNLRIFRRLGIESVSSTVMIANMIQE
;
A
#
# COMPACT_ATOMS: atom_id res chain seq x y z
N MET A 1 12.69 -1.17 9.09
CA MET A 1 11.59 -2.07 8.68
C MET A 1 11.61 -2.30 7.17
N TYR A 2 11.03 -3.40 6.74
CA TYR A 2 10.73 -3.62 5.32
C TYR A 2 9.24 -3.38 5.07
N ILE A 3 8.92 -2.48 4.14
CA ILE A 3 7.55 -2.04 3.88
C ILE A 3 7.24 -2.24 2.39
N VAL A 4 6.12 -2.90 2.11
CA VAL A 4 5.64 -3.06 0.72
C VAL A 4 4.42 -2.18 0.53
N ILE A 5 4.41 -1.39 -0.54
CA ILE A 5 3.32 -0.47 -0.87
C ILE A 5 2.74 -0.87 -2.23
N VAL A 6 1.44 -0.96 -2.32
CA VAL A 6 0.72 -1.13 -3.60
C VAL A 6 0.05 0.19 -3.96
N GLY A 7 0.33 0.67 -5.17
CA GLY A 7 -0.20 1.92 -5.68
C GLY A 7 0.85 3.00 -5.76
N GLY A 8 1.32 3.26 -6.99
CA GLY A 8 2.37 4.23 -7.27
C GLY A 8 1.87 5.62 -7.64
N GLY A 9 0.65 5.98 -7.23
CA GLY A 9 0.14 7.33 -7.39
C GLY A 9 0.82 8.30 -6.44
N LYS A 10 0.29 9.51 -6.32
CA LYS A 10 0.92 10.54 -5.49
C LYS A 10 1.14 10.11 -4.05
N LEU A 11 0.14 9.45 -3.46
CA LEU A 11 0.25 9.00 -2.07
C LEU A 11 1.32 7.92 -1.91
N GLY A 12 1.26 6.88 -2.74
CA GLY A 12 2.23 5.78 -2.66
C GLY A 12 3.67 6.24 -2.91
N ALA A 13 3.86 7.09 -3.91
CA ALA A 13 5.18 7.64 -4.23
C ALA A 13 5.72 8.50 -3.09
N TYR A 14 4.88 9.34 -2.50
CA TYR A 14 5.26 10.19 -1.37
C TYR A 14 5.64 9.35 -0.15
N LEU A 15 4.83 8.34 0.17
CA LEU A 15 5.11 7.42 1.27
C LEU A 15 6.43 6.70 1.07
N ALA A 16 6.66 6.16 -0.12
CA ALA A 16 7.90 5.44 -0.41
C ALA A 16 9.13 6.34 -0.19
N GLY A 17 9.08 7.55 -0.73
CA GLY A 17 10.17 8.51 -0.55
C GLY A 17 10.42 8.87 0.91
N THR A 18 9.34 9.11 1.66
CA THR A 18 9.42 9.47 3.08
C THR A 18 10.02 8.34 3.90
N LEU A 19 9.52 7.11 3.68
CA LEU A 19 9.98 5.95 4.44
C LEU A 19 11.44 5.59 4.14
N LEU A 20 11.87 5.75 2.90
CA LEU A 20 13.26 5.54 2.51
C LEU A 20 14.21 6.50 3.24
N ARG A 21 13.78 7.76 3.41
CA ARG A 21 14.58 8.76 4.14
C ARG A 21 14.69 8.47 5.63
N GLU A 22 13.81 7.63 6.16
CA GLU A 22 13.79 7.23 7.56
C GLU A 22 14.46 5.87 7.78
N ASP A 23 15.35 5.48 6.90
CA ASP A 23 16.15 4.25 6.97
C ASP A 23 15.33 2.96 6.88
N ASN A 24 14.19 3.01 6.21
CA ASN A 24 13.42 1.81 5.91
C ASN A 24 13.78 1.28 4.52
N GLN A 25 13.56 -0.02 4.32
CA GLN A 25 13.58 -0.64 3.00
C GLN A 25 12.16 -0.64 2.46
N VAL A 26 11.98 -0.33 1.18
CA VAL A 26 10.66 -0.19 0.56
C VAL A 26 10.61 -0.88 -0.78
N ALA A 27 9.54 -1.62 -1.01
CA ALA A 27 9.16 -2.09 -2.34
C ALA A 27 7.83 -1.44 -2.73
N LEU A 28 7.71 -1.02 -3.97
CA LEU A 28 6.52 -0.37 -4.49
C LEU A 28 6.00 -1.17 -5.68
N ILE A 29 4.76 -1.62 -5.60
CA ILE A 29 4.09 -2.34 -6.68
C ILE A 29 3.15 -1.40 -7.39
N GLU A 30 3.31 -1.24 -8.70
CA GLU A 30 2.47 -0.36 -9.51
C GLU A 30 1.97 -1.12 -10.75
N LYS A 31 0.66 -1.09 -10.96
CA LYS A 31 0.01 -1.82 -12.04
C LYS A 31 0.27 -1.21 -13.42
N CYS A 32 0.36 0.11 -13.51
CA CYS A 32 0.64 0.80 -14.76
C CYS A 32 2.14 0.77 -15.05
N ASP A 33 2.52 0.06 -16.12
CA ASP A 33 3.94 -0.11 -16.48
C ASP A 33 4.68 1.22 -16.70
N ALA A 34 4.05 2.16 -17.38
CA ALA A 34 4.65 3.48 -17.61
C ALA A 34 4.89 4.23 -16.30
N GLN A 35 3.95 4.15 -15.37
CA GLN A 35 4.07 4.78 -14.06
C GLN A 35 5.16 4.10 -13.23
N ALA A 36 5.24 2.77 -13.27
CA ALA A 36 6.27 2.02 -12.58
C ALA A 36 7.66 2.40 -13.07
N ARG A 37 7.85 2.54 -14.39
CA ARG A 37 9.13 2.98 -14.97
C ARG A 37 9.50 4.37 -14.51
N ARG A 38 8.54 5.29 -14.50
CA ARG A 38 8.76 6.66 -14.05
C ARG A 38 9.19 6.70 -12.60
N LEU A 39 8.53 5.90 -11.75
CA LEU A 39 8.86 5.81 -10.32
C LEU A 39 10.27 5.25 -10.11
N ALA A 40 10.64 4.23 -10.86
CA ALA A 40 11.97 3.64 -10.76
C ALA A 40 13.08 4.65 -11.08
N GLU A 41 12.79 5.62 -11.96
CA GLU A 41 13.74 6.67 -12.33
C GLU A 41 13.75 7.84 -11.36
N THR A 42 12.62 8.14 -10.72
CA THR A 42 12.45 9.36 -9.93
C THR A 42 12.54 9.18 -8.43
N ILE A 43 12.25 7.98 -7.91
CA ILE A 43 12.38 7.73 -6.47
C ILE A 43 13.86 7.70 -6.11
N ASP A 44 14.23 8.57 -5.19
CA ASP A 44 15.59 8.65 -4.67
C ASP A 44 15.82 7.51 -3.68
N GLY A 45 16.94 6.80 -3.86
CA GLY A 45 17.33 5.71 -2.99
C GLY A 45 17.07 4.34 -3.60
N SER A 46 17.18 3.29 -2.77
CA SER A 46 17.12 1.90 -3.20
C SER A 46 15.73 1.31 -3.02
N CYS A 47 14.74 1.88 -3.69
CA CYS A 47 13.39 1.34 -3.71
C CYS A 47 13.29 0.28 -4.82
N LEU A 48 12.77 -0.90 -4.46
CA LEU A 48 12.41 -1.90 -5.46
C LEU A 48 11.05 -1.52 -6.06
N VAL A 49 11.03 -1.23 -7.35
CA VAL A 49 9.76 -0.91 -8.03
C VAL A 49 9.39 -2.08 -8.94
N ILE A 50 8.21 -2.63 -8.72
CA ILE A 50 7.69 -3.77 -9.48
C ILE A 50 6.47 -3.32 -10.28
N SER A 51 6.50 -3.59 -11.59
CA SER A 51 5.34 -3.42 -12.45
C SER A 51 4.48 -4.67 -12.36
N GLY A 52 3.27 -4.55 -11.84
CA GLY A 52 2.38 -5.69 -11.71
C GLY A 52 1.13 -5.37 -10.91
N ASP A 53 0.24 -6.35 -10.87
CA ASP A 53 -1.02 -6.24 -10.13
C ASP A 53 -0.79 -6.64 -8.66
N GLY A 54 -0.99 -5.70 -7.75
CA GLY A 54 -0.84 -5.94 -6.32
C GLY A 54 -1.85 -6.93 -5.74
N CYS A 55 -2.91 -7.25 -6.49
CA CYS A 55 -3.87 -8.30 -6.11
C CYS A 55 -3.44 -9.70 -6.56
N SER A 56 -2.25 -9.84 -7.12
CA SER A 56 -1.69 -11.13 -7.52
C SER A 56 -0.72 -11.63 -6.46
N ALA A 57 -0.95 -12.85 -5.97
CA ALA A 57 -0.04 -13.45 -4.98
C ALA A 57 1.37 -13.62 -5.53
N SER A 58 1.51 -13.94 -6.82
CA SER A 58 2.85 -14.09 -7.42
C SER A 58 3.60 -12.76 -7.49
N VAL A 59 2.92 -11.66 -7.75
CA VAL A 59 3.53 -10.33 -7.74
C VAL A 59 3.94 -9.93 -6.32
N GLN A 60 3.11 -10.24 -5.34
CA GLN A 60 3.46 -9.99 -3.94
C GLN A 60 4.66 -10.84 -3.50
N GLU A 61 4.75 -12.07 -3.98
CA GLU A 61 5.92 -12.92 -3.73
C GLU A 61 7.19 -12.32 -4.34
N ASP A 62 7.10 -11.77 -5.55
CA ASP A 62 8.21 -11.08 -6.21
C ASP A 62 8.70 -9.88 -5.40
N ALA A 63 7.81 -9.25 -4.65
CA ALA A 63 8.15 -8.16 -3.74
C ALA A 63 8.67 -8.65 -2.39
N ALA A 64 8.89 -9.95 -2.22
CA ALA A 64 9.30 -10.56 -0.95
C ALA A 64 8.31 -10.23 0.19
N MET A 65 7.02 -10.35 -0.08
CA MET A 65 5.96 -10.02 0.87
C MET A 65 6.11 -10.80 2.18
N GLN A 66 6.59 -12.02 2.12
CA GLN A 66 6.83 -12.86 3.30
C GLN A 66 7.82 -12.25 4.28
N SER A 67 8.64 -11.31 3.83
CA SER A 67 9.62 -10.62 4.69
C SER A 67 9.15 -9.24 5.13
N ALA A 68 7.96 -8.80 4.71
CA ALA A 68 7.47 -7.47 5.02
C ALA A 68 7.03 -7.35 6.48
N ASP A 69 7.39 -6.26 7.11
CA ASP A 69 6.90 -5.89 8.43
C ASP A 69 5.55 -5.18 8.34
N VAL A 70 5.36 -4.40 7.27
CA VAL A 70 4.14 -3.63 7.02
C VAL A 70 3.80 -3.69 5.54
N PHE A 71 2.53 -3.87 5.25
CA PHE A 71 1.98 -3.75 3.90
C PHE A 71 0.99 -2.59 3.84
N VAL A 72 1.09 -1.77 2.81
CA VAL A 72 0.20 -0.62 2.62
C VAL A 72 -0.46 -0.71 1.25
N ALA A 73 -1.79 -0.74 1.22
CA ALA A 73 -2.56 -0.68 -0.01
C ALA A 73 -3.10 0.75 -0.19
N ALA A 74 -2.60 1.46 -1.19
CA ALA A 74 -2.84 2.89 -1.38
C ALA A 74 -3.35 3.24 -2.78
N THR A 75 -4.07 2.31 -3.42
CA THR A 75 -4.67 2.57 -4.74
C THR A 75 -5.96 3.38 -4.60
N GLY A 76 -6.47 3.87 -5.73
CA GLY A 76 -7.77 4.55 -5.76
C GLY A 76 -8.98 3.62 -5.72
N GLN A 77 -8.79 2.31 -5.66
CA GLN A 77 -9.88 1.32 -5.70
C GLN A 77 -9.94 0.53 -4.40
N ASP A 78 -11.03 0.67 -3.66
CA ASP A 78 -11.20 0.00 -2.36
C ASP A 78 -11.19 -1.53 -2.49
N GLU A 79 -11.78 -2.07 -3.57
CA GLU A 79 -11.80 -3.50 -3.81
C GLU A 79 -10.39 -4.06 -3.97
N ASP A 80 -9.54 -3.36 -4.69
CA ASP A 80 -8.14 -3.76 -4.90
C ASP A 80 -7.36 -3.68 -3.60
N ASN A 81 -7.58 -2.62 -2.83
CA ASN A 81 -6.92 -2.45 -1.54
C ASN A 81 -7.32 -3.57 -0.57
N LEU A 82 -8.59 -3.95 -0.55
CA LEU A 82 -9.07 -5.04 0.29
C LEU A 82 -8.44 -6.37 -0.14
N ALA A 83 -8.50 -6.69 -1.43
CA ALA A 83 -7.97 -7.95 -1.95
C ALA A 83 -6.47 -8.06 -1.69
N ALA A 84 -5.71 -7.00 -1.94
CA ALA A 84 -4.26 -7.00 -1.73
C ALA A 84 -3.91 -7.20 -0.26
N CYS A 85 -4.61 -6.54 0.66
CA CYS A 85 -4.40 -6.71 2.10
C CYS A 85 -4.73 -8.12 2.57
N GLU A 86 -5.81 -8.71 2.05
CA GLU A 86 -6.19 -10.08 2.40
C GLU A 86 -5.12 -11.09 2.00
N ILE A 87 -4.54 -10.93 0.80
CA ILE A 87 -3.46 -11.81 0.35
C ILE A 87 -2.22 -11.61 1.22
N ALA A 88 -1.82 -10.37 1.46
CA ALA A 88 -0.65 -10.07 2.28
C ALA A 88 -0.79 -10.65 3.69
N SER A 89 -1.96 -10.52 4.28
CA SER A 89 -2.24 -11.01 5.64
C SER A 89 -2.37 -12.53 5.70
N ARG A 90 -3.18 -13.13 4.83
CA ARG A 90 -3.53 -14.55 4.94
C ARG A 90 -2.55 -15.48 4.27
N VAL A 91 -1.94 -15.06 3.17
CA VAL A 91 -0.99 -15.91 2.43
C VAL A 91 0.43 -15.71 2.94
N PHE A 92 0.82 -14.47 3.20
CA PHE A 92 2.19 -14.12 3.56
C PHE A 92 2.39 -13.77 5.03
N ASP A 93 1.33 -13.80 5.83
CA ASP A 93 1.39 -13.53 7.28
C ASP A 93 2.04 -12.19 7.64
N VAL A 94 1.82 -11.16 6.82
CA VAL A 94 2.36 -9.84 7.14
C VAL A 94 1.69 -9.34 8.42
N PRO A 95 2.48 -8.96 9.44
CA PRO A 95 1.91 -8.65 10.76
C PRO A 95 1.01 -7.43 10.78
N ARG A 96 1.23 -6.49 9.85
CA ARG A 96 0.48 -5.24 9.86
C ARG A 96 0.13 -4.84 8.45
N CYS A 97 -1.17 -4.78 8.15
CA CYS A 97 -1.70 -4.36 6.86
C CYS A 97 -2.52 -3.09 7.03
N ILE A 98 -2.21 -2.07 6.24
CA ILE A 98 -2.86 -0.76 6.29
C ILE A 98 -3.46 -0.47 4.93
N ALA A 99 -4.71 -0.03 4.89
CA ALA A 99 -5.39 0.30 3.65
C ALA A 99 -5.90 1.73 3.65
N ARG A 100 -5.68 2.41 2.52
CA ARG A 100 -6.42 3.62 2.21
C ARG A 100 -7.82 3.21 1.79
N VAL A 101 -8.84 3.81 2.42
CA VAL A 101 -10.24 3.60 2.08
C VAL A 101 -10.79 4.87 1.44
N ASN A 102 -11.15 4.81 0.17
CA ASN A 102 -11.61 5.96 -0.58
C ASN A 102 -13.07 6.28 -0.29
N SER A 103 -13.89 5.27 -0.07
CA SER A 103 -15.32 5.43 0.24
C SER A 103 -15.58 5.09 1.70
N PRO A 104 -16.02 6.07 2.53
CA PRO A 104 -16.20 5.84 3.97
C PRO A 104 -17.11 4.67 4.34
N LYS A 105 -18.10 4.37 3.49
CA LYS A 105 -19.01 3.23 3.71
C LYS A 105 -18.29 1.90 3.78
N ASN A 106 -17.08 1.80 3.21
CA ASN A 106 -16.30 0.57 3.17
C ASN A 106 -15.42 0.37 4.41
N LEU A 107 -15.27 1.37 5.27
CA LEU A 107 -14.42 1.28 6.47
C LEU A 107 -14.79 0.09 7.35
N ARG A 108 -16.08 -0.20 7.48
CA ARG A 108 -16.57 -1.25 8.36
C ARG A 108 -16.04 -2.62 7.97
N ILE A 109 -16.03 -2.95 6.68
CA ILE A 109 -15.56 -4.26 6.23
C ILE A 109 -14.06 -4.42 6.43
N PHE A 110 -13.28 -3.37 6.17
CA PHE A 110 -11.84 -3.41 6.43
C PHE A 110 -11.54 -3.68 7.91
N ARG A 111 -12.22 -2.97 8.79
CA ARG A 111 -12.06 -3.14 10.23
C ARG A 111 -12.44 -4.53 10.72
N ARG A 112 -13.52 -5.11 10.17
CA ARG A 112 -13.94 -6.47 10.50
C ARG A 112 -12.91 -7.51 10.13
N LEU A 113 -12.14 -7.27 9.08
CA LEU A 113 -11.12 -8.19 8.62
C LEU A 113 -9.76 -7.94 9.28
N GLY A 114 -9.70 -7.05 10.26
CA GLY A 114 -8.47 -6.77 11.00
C GLY A 114 -7.47 -5.92 10.24
N ILE A 115 -7.91 -5.21 9.20
CA ILE A 115 -7.07 -4.32 8.41
C ILE A 115 -7.16 -2.91 8.99
N GLU A 116 -6.02 -2.31 9.31
CA GLU A 116 -5.98 -0.90 9.71
C GLU A 116 -6.38 -0.06 8.50
N SER A 117 -7.31 0.85 8.67
CA SER A 117 -7.86 1.59 7.55
C SER A 117 -7.93 3.08 7.84
N VAL A 118 -7.64 3.87 6.80
CA VAL A 118 -7.63 5.31 6.89
C VAL A 118 -8.49 5.87 5.76
N SER A 119 -9.43 6.76 6.13
CA SER A 119 -10.24 7.52 5.18
C SER A 119 -9.96 9.00 5.37
N SER A 120 -9.40 9.64 4.34
CA SER A 120 -9.17 11.09 4.38
C SER A 120 -10.47 11.87 4.49
N THR A 121 -11.53 11.38 3.88
CA THR A 121 -12.87 12.01 3.96
C THR A 121 -13.36 12.07 5.40
N VAL A 122 -13.28 10.96 6.13
CA VAL A 122 -13.70 10.91 7.53
C VAL A 122 -12.79 11.78 8.42
N MET A 123 -11.49 11.73 8.16
CA MET A 123 -10.54 12.54 8.93
C MET A 123 -10.84 14.04 8.78
N ILE A 124 -11.08 14.48 7.55
CA ILE A 124 -11.41 15.91 7.30
C ILE A 124 -12.73 16.27 7.95
N ALA A 125 -13.75 15.41 7.83
CA ALA A 125 -15.05 15.66 8.45
C ALA A 125 -14.93 15.81 9.97
N ASN A 126 -14.14 14.95 10.61
CA ASN A 126 -13.90 15.02 12.04
C ASN A 126 -13.18 16.33 12.44
N MET A 127 -12.21 16.75 11.66
CA MET A 127 -11.51 18.02 11.91
C MET A 127 -12.43 19.22 11.84
N ILE A 128 -13.36 19.22 10.89
CA ILE A 128 -14.33 20.31 10.74
C ILE A 128 -15.24 20.41 11.96
N GLN A 129 -15.59 19.30 12.55
CA GLN A 129 -16.52 19.23 13.68
C GLN A 129 -15.87 19.49 15.05
N GLU A 130 -14.57 19.55 15.08
CA GLU A 130 -13.87 19.98 16.29
C GLU A 130 -14.05 21.47 16.52
#